data_9c864e267a28ff705d089a03434c3339
#
_entry.id   9c864e267a28ff705d089a03434c3339
#
_cell.length_a   1.000
_cell.length_b   1.000
_cell.length_c   1.000
_cell.angle_alpha   90.00
_cell.angle_beta   90.00
_cell.angle_gamma   90.00
#
_symmetry.space_group_name_H-M   'P 1'
#
loop_
_entity.id
_entity.type
_entity.pdbx_description
1 polymer ?
#
loop_
_entity_poly.entity_id
_entity_poly.type
_entity_poly.pdbx_seq_one_letter_code
_entity_poly.pdbx_strand_id
1 'polypeptide(L)'
;VDDAVALMMALAAGEQLNVRGITTVAGNLPLPAVTRTALRILSFLGREDIPVFAGCSRAIFPGPARLSSVHGADGLGNSGLPDSELRPAEQHAVDFIIDTVLAAPSEITLCVLGPMTNIALALIKAPEIVPLIKQIVVMGGAVFCPGNTTPAAEFNFACDPHAAEVVLAAGVPLTLFGLDVTSKALLTAPRIEALRQSDSASCQLAAVMLADYGAADPCLHDPCVIAGLLDPDCFTGITALVSVDCTPGINYGRSVGFVSERHLAGRQPNAKVITGVDDQRLFRMLMELLSR
;
A
#
# COMPACT_ATOMS: atom_id res chain seq x y z
N VAL A 1 -8.52 6.30 -0.25
CA VAL A 1 -8.24 7.56 -0.99
C VAL A 1 -6.83 7.52 -1.56
N ASP A 2 -5.81 7.46 -0.72
CA ASP A 2 -4.41 7.45 -1.16
C ASP A 2 -4.03 6.18 -1.92
N ASP A 3 -4.61 5.01 -1.59
CA ASP A 3 -4.59 3.80 -2.43
C ASP A 3 -5.04 4.11 -3.87
N ALA A 4 -6.15 4.87 -4.02
CA ALA A 4 -6.67 5.22 -5.35
C ALA A 4 -5.70 6.13 -6.11
N VAL A 5 -5.10 7.11 -5.44
CA VAL A 5 -4.08 7.99 -6.03
C VAL A 5 -2.83 7.19 -6.43
N ALA A 6 -2.38 6.27 -5.58
CA ALA A 6 -1.26 5.38 -5.90
C ALA A 6 -1.56 4.49 -7.12
N LEU A 7 -2.78 3.95 -7.21
CA LEU A 7 -3.23 3.17 -8.37
C LEU A 7 -3.25 4.03 -9.64
N MET A 8 -3.77 5.25 -9.57
CA MET A 8 -3.77 6.19 -10.70
C MET A 8 -2.33 6.48 -11.16
N MET A 9 -1.38 6.71 -10.24
CA MET A 9 0.03 6.89 -10.56
C MET A 9 0.65 5.65 -11.24
N ALA A 10 0.37 4.45 -10.70
CA ALA A 10 0.90 3.20 -11.25
C ALA A 10 0.42 2.96 -12.69
N LEU A 11 -0.85 3.22 -12.97
CA LEU A 11 -1.45 3.04 -14.29
C LEU A 11 -0.98 4.13 -15.29
N ALA A 12 -0.75 5.35 -14.81
CA ALA A 12 -0.21 6.43 -15.62
C ALA A 12 1.30 6.29 -15.93
N ALA A 13 2.03 5.44 -15.19
CA ALA A 13 3.45 5.19 -15.43
C ALA A 13 3.75 4.44 -16.75
N GLY A 14 2.73 3.87 -17.40
CA GLY A 14 2.83 3.26 -18.73
C GLY A 14 3.87 2.13 -18.78
N GLU A 15 4.83 2.24 -19.69
CA GLU A 15 5.86 1.21 -19.91
C GLU A 15 6.82 1.02 -18.72
N GLN A 16 6.89 1.98 -17.78
CA GLN A 16 7.76 1.87 -16.61
C GLN A 16 7.22 0.86 -15.59
N LEU A 17 5.89 0.71 -15.50
CA LEU A 17 5.21 -0.23 -14.60
C LEU A 17 4.15 -1.03 -15.35
N ASN A 18 4.41 -2.30 -15.58
CA ASN A 18 3.45 -3.22 -16.18
C ASN A 18 2.53 -3.80 -15.09
N VAL A 19 1.40 -3.15 -14.84
CA VAL A 19 0.42 -3.60 -13.84
C VAL A 19 -0.29 -4.85 -14.35
N ARG A 20 -0.05 -6.00 -13.71
CA ARG A 20 -0.61 -7.32 -14.11
C ARG A 20 -2.03 -7.54 -13.59
N GLY A 21 -2.41 -6.87 -12.54
CA GLY A 21 -3.73 -6.95 -11.93
C GLY A 21 -3.76 -6.29 -10.55
N ILE A 22 -4.95 -6.11 -10.02
CA ILE A 22 -5.20 -5.49 -8.72
C ILE A 22 -5.85 -6.54 -7.81
N THR A 23 -5.27 -6.74 -6.63
CA THR A 23 -5.85 -7.60 -5.60
C THR A 23 -6.39 -6.75 -4.46
N THR A 24 -7.62 -6.97 -4.05
CA THR A 24 -8.24 -6.22 -2.95
C THR A 24 -8.30 -7.05 -1.67
N VAL A 25 -8.25 -6.38 -0.53
CA VAL A 25 -8.30 -6.97 0.80
C VAL A 25 -9.12 -6.08 1.73
N ALA A 26 -9.81 -6.66 2.69
CA ALA A 26 -10.49 -5.86 3.71
C ALA A 26 -9.46 -5.10 4.57
N GLY A 27 -9.70 -3.83 4.80
CA GLY A 27 -8.84 -2.92 5.55
C GLY A 27 -9.62 -1.67 5.94
N ASN A 28 -9.37 -0.56 5.26
CA ASN A 28 -10.10 0.70 5.48
C ASN A 28 -11.62 0.54 5.43
N LEU A 29 -12.10 -0.32 4.50
CA LEU A 29 -13.50 -0.68 4.33
C LEU A 29 -13.64 -2.21 4.18
N PRO A 30 -14.87 -2.76 4.29
CA PRO A 30 -15.13 -4.16 3.97
C PRO A 30 -14.76 -4.51 2.50
N LEU A 31 -14.36 -5.75 2.26
CA LEU A 31 -13.89 -6.22 0.95
C LEU A 31 -14.79 -5.83 -0.24
N PRO A 32 -16.14 -5.98 -0.20
CA PRO A 32 -16.97 -5.58 -1.33
C PRO A 32 -16.88 -4.08 -1.65
N ALA A 33 -16.68 -3.23 -0.65
CA ALA A 33 -16.56 -1.79 -0.83
C ALA A 33 -15.21 -1.42 -1.46
N VAL A 34 -14.09 -1.93 -0.95
CA VAL A 34 -12.76 -1.68 -1.55
C VAL A 34 -12.65 -2.23 -2.96
N THR A 35 -13.27 -3.39 -3.24
CA THR A 35 -13.31 -3.95 -4.60
C THR A 35 -14.08 -3.05 -5.56
N ARG A 36 -15.26 -2.55 -5.13
CA ARG A 36 -16.05 -1.57 -5.91
C ARG A 36 -15.26 -0.30 -6.17
N THR A 37 -14.54 0.20 -5.16
CA THR A 37 -13.70 1.40 -5.29
C THR A 37 -12.62 1.21 -6.34
N ALA A 38 -11.91 0.09 -6.36
CA ALA A 38 -10.90 -0.22 -7.37
C ALA A 38 -11.50 -0.24 -8.79
N LEU A 39 -12.67 -0.87 -8.97
CA LEU A 39 -13.37 -0.93 -10.26
C LEU A 39 -13.84 0.46 -10.74
N ARG A 40 -14.30 1.33 -9.83
CA ARG A 40 -14.67 2.71 -10.16
C ARG A 40 -13.48 3.53 -10.67
N ILE A 41 -12.31 3.39 -10.04
CA ILE A 41 -11.07 4.06 -10.50
C ILE A 41 -10.65 3.55 -11.87
N LEU A 42 -10.68 2.24 -12.11
CA LEU A 42 -10.35 1.67 -13.43
C LEU A 42 -11.30 2.16 -14.52
N SER A 43 -12.62 2.19 -14.25
CA SER A 43 -13.61 2.71 -15.16
C SER A 43 -13.41 4.19 -15.48
N PHE A 44 -13.10 5.01 -14.47
CA PHE A 44 -12.76 6.42 -14.66
C PHE A 44 -11.53 6.63 -15.54
N LEU A 45 -10.50 5.77 -15.40
CA LEU A 45 -9.27 5.84 -16.17
C LEU A 45 -9.38 5.16 -17.56
N GLY A 46 -10.52 4.52 -17.90
CA GLY A 46 -10.66 3.73 -19.12
C GLY A 46 -9.72 2.52 -19.17
N ARG A 47 -9.32 1.98 -18.01
CA ARG A 47 -8.37 0.85 -17.88
C ARG A 47 -9.12 -0.45 -17.54
N GLU A 48 -10.10 -0.78 -18.38
CA GLU A 48 -10.87 -2.03 -18.26
C GLU A 48 -10.05 -3.29 -18.57
N ASP A 49 -8.87 -3.10 -19.17
CA ASP A 49 -7.89 -4.14 -19.47
C ASP A 49 -7.24 -4.74 -18.21
N ILE A 50 -7.28 -4.03 -17.08
CA ILE A 50 -6.63 -4.47 -15.84
C ILE A 50 -7.64 -5.25 -14.97
N PRO A 51 -7.42 -6.56 -14.71
CA PRO A 51 -8.32 -7.35 -13.90
C PRO A 51 -8.21 -7.00 -12.41
N VAL A 52 -9.35 -7.07 -11.70
CA VAL A 52 -9.45 -6.91 -10.24
C VAL A 52 -9.86 -8.23 -9.61
N PHE A 53 -9.12 -8.68 -8.62
CA PHE A 53 -9.34 -9.93 -7.90
C PHE A 53 -9.71 -9.65 -6.44
N ALA A 54 -10.89 -10.10 -6.02
CA ALA A 54 -11.28 -10.02 -4.62
C ALA A 54 -10.51 -11.05 -3.78
N GLY A 55 -10.00 -10.63 -2.63
CA GLY A 55 -9.20 -11.47 -1.76
C GLY A 55 -9.82 -11.69 -0.39
N CYS A 56 -9.02 -11.52 0.67
CA CYS A 56 -9.42 -11.81 2.02
C CYS A 56 -10.37 -10.76 2.59
N SER A 57 -11.50 -11.22 3.13
CA SER A 57 -12.50 -10.36 3.77
C SER A 57 -12.24 -10.09 5.25
N ARG A 58 -11.18 -10.66 5.82
CA ARG A 58 -10.77 -10.53 7.22
C ARG A 58 -9.30 -10.86 7.39
N ALA A 59 -8.73 -10.44 8.52
CA ALA A 59 -7.39 -10.81 8.97
C ALA A 59 -7.26 -12.33 9.22
N ILE A 60 -6.02 -12.84 9.23
CA ILE A 60 -5.69 -14.25 9.56
C ILE A 60 -6.23 -14.59 10.95
N PHE A 61 -5.94 -13.74 11.94
CA PHE A 61 -6.46 -13.94 13.29
C PHE A 61 -7.64 -12.99 13.55
N PRO A 62 -8.76 -13.48 14.10
CA PRO A 62 -9.91 -12.62 14.39
C PRO A 62 -9.55 -11.61 15.48
N GLY A 63 -9.49 -10.35 15.09
CA GLY A 63 -9.33 -9.19 15.95
C GLY A 63 -10.53 -8.27 15.84
N PRO A 64 -10.58 -7.16 16.61
CA PRO A 64 -11.59 -6.14 16.39
C PRO A 64 -11.42 -5.59 14.98
N ALA A 65 -12.54 -5.54 14.23
CA ALA A 65 -12.55 -4.92 12.91
C ALA A 65 -12.07 -3.46 13.04
N ARG A 66 -11.01 -3.12 12.30
CA ARG A 66 -10.50 -1.75 12.23
C ARG A 66 -10.97 -1.17 10.90
N LEU A 67 -11.96 -0.30 10.97
CA LEU A 67 -12.42 0.47 9.81
C LEU A 67 -11.94 1.91 9.97
N SER A 68 -11.51 2.50 8.87
CA SER A 68 -11.07 3.89 8.84
C SER A 68 -12.21 4.78 8.34
N SER A 69 -12.48 5.87 9.05
CA SER A 69 -13.41 6.91 8.60
C SER A 69 -12.75 8.01 7.75
N VAL A 70 -11.42 7.99 7.66
CA VAL A 70 -10.61 9.02 6.99
C VAL A 70 -10.85 9.06 5.48
N HIS A 71 -11.24 7.93 4.88
CA HIS A 71 -11.41 7.81 3.44
C HIS A 71 -12.82 8.16 2.93
N GLY A 72 -13.69 8.70 3.78
CA GLY A 72 -15.11 8.94 3.44
C GLY A 72 -15.95 7.66 3.41
N ALA A 73 -17.26 7.82 3.24
CA ALA A 73 -18.18 6.68 3.24
C ALA A 73 -18.02 5.76 2.02
N ASP A 74 -17.55 6.31 0.91
CA ASP A 74 -17.36 5.60 -0.36
C ASP A 74 -15.90 5.13 -0.58
N GLY A 75 -14.99 5.42 0.34
CA GLY A 75 -13.57 5.11 0.24
C GLY A 75 -12.80 6.01 -0.74
N LEU A 76 -13.45 7.03 -1.31
CA LEU A 76 -12.90 7.95 -2.32
C LEU A 76 -13.05 9.42 -1.91
N GLY A 77 -13.10 9.72 -0.60
CA GLY A 77 -13.21 11.10 -0.12
C GLY A 77 -14.48 11.81 -0.61
N ASN A 78 -15.59 11.07 -0.71
CA ASN A 78 -16.86 11.57 -1.24
C ASN A 78 -16.74 12.20 -2.65
N SER A 79 -15.88 11.63 -3.49
CA SER A 79 -15.56 12.14 -4.83
C SER A 79 -16.74 12.21 -5.80
N GLY A 80 -17.84 11.51 -5.50
CA GLY A 80 -19.01 11.44 -6.39
C GLY A 80 -18.80 10.62 -7.66
N LEU A 81 -17.70 9.86 -7.79
CA LEU A 81 -17.51 8.97 -8.92
C LEU A 81 -18.70 8.01 -9.05
N PRO A 82 -19.24 7.79 -10.27
CA PRO A 82 -20.32 6.85 -10.50
C PRO A 82 -19.88 5.41 -10.23
N ASP A 83 -20.85 4.52 -10.02
CA ASP A 83 -20.57 3.09 -9.97
C ASP A 83 -20.11 2.58 -11.33
N SER A 84 -19.28 1.53 -11.31
CA SER A 84 -18.76 0.89 -12.51
C SER A 84 -19.58 -0.34 -12.90
N GLU A 85 -19.72 -0.58 -14.21
CA GLU A 85 -20.27 -1.84 -14.73
C GLU A 85 -19.25 -2.99 -14.72
N LEU A 86 -17.98 -2.69 -14.49
CA LEU A 86 -16.91 -3.68 -14.37
C LEU A 86 -17.21 -4.66 -13.23
N ARG A 87 -16.75 -5.89 -13.40
CA ARG A 87 -16.89 -6.95 -12.39
C ARG A 87 -15.51 -7.46 -11.98
N PRO A 88 -15.31 -7.84 -10.72
CA PRO A 88 -14.09 -8.53 -10.33
C PRO A 88 -14.01 -9.88 -11.04
N ALA A 89 -12.77 -10.34 -11.26
CA ALA A 89 -12.52 -11.69 -11.76
C ALA A 89 -13.04 -12.74 -10.75
N GLU A 90 -13.40 -13.93 -11.25
CA GLU A 90 -13.90 -15.02 -10.41
C GLU A 90 -12.81 -15.64 -9.52
N GLN A 91 -11.55 -15.59 -9.98
CA GLN A 91 -10.41 -16.13 -9.25
C GLN A 91 -10.16 -15.33 -7.99
N HIS A 92 -9.84 -16.02 -6.89
CA HIS A 92 -9.47 -15.37 -5.63
C HIS A 92 -8.07 -14.72 -5.73
N ALA A 93 -7.89 -13.56 -5.11
CA ALA A 93 -6.63 -12.79 -5.15
C ALA A 93 -5.38 -13.61 -4.76
N VAL A 94 -5.50 -14.51 -3.78
CA VAL A 94 -4.39 -15.38 -3.34
C VAL A 94 -3.93 -16.30 -4.49
N ASP A 95 -4.86 -16.88 -5.22
CA ASP A 95 -4.56 -17.78 -6.35
C ASP A 95 -3.97 -17.00 -7.53
N PHE A 96 -4.51 -15.82 -7.81
CA PHE A 96 -3.94 -14.93 -8.82
C PHE A 96 -2.49 -14.54 -8.52
N ILE A 97 -2.16 -14.21 -7.26
CA ILE A 97 -0.78 -13.90 -6.85
C ILE A 97 0.13 -15.09 -7.10
N ILE A 98 -0.29 -16.29 -6.67
CA ILE A 98 0.49 -17.52 -6.85
C ILE A 98 0.74 -17.79 -8.33
N ASP A 99 -0.32 -17.82 -9.14
CA ASP A 99 -0.23 -18.12 -10.57
C ASP A 99 0.61 -17.09 -11.33
N THR A 100 0.48 -15.80 -10.97
CA THR A 100 1.24 -14.71 -11.60
C THR A 100 2.74 -14.85 -11.30
N VAL A 101 3.11 -15.18 -10.06
CA VAL A 101 4.51 -15.37 -9.67
C VAL A 101 5.09 -16.61 -10.33
N LEU A 102 4.34 -17.72 -10.38
CA LEU A 102 4.77 -18.95 -11.07
C LEU A 102 4.94 -18.74 -12.58
N ALA A 103 4.08 -17.93 -13.21
CA ALA A 103 4.15 -17.65 -14.64
C ALA A 103 5.31 -16.72 -15.04
N ALA A 104 5.84 -15.91 -14.12
CA ALA A 104 6.92 -14.94 -14.39
C ALA A 104 7.93 -14.91 -13.22
N PRO A 105 8.73 -15.99 -13.04
CA PRO A 105 9.67 -16.12 -11.94
C PRO A 105 10.70 -14.99 -11.92
N SER A 106 10.88 -14.37 -10.75
CA SER A 106 11.81 -13.26 -10.49
C SER A 106 11.50 -11.94 -11.24
N GLU A 107 10.32 -11.83 -11.86
CA GLU A 107 9.88 -10.60 -12.53
C GLU A 107 8.84 -9.83 -11.73
N ILE A 108 8.06 -10.51 -10.88
CA ILE A 108 6.92 -9.91 -10.19
C ILE A 108 7.36 -9.15 -8.94
N THR A 109 6.98 -7.88 -8.89
CA THR A 109 7.00 -7.06 -7.67
C THR A 109 5.59 -7.01 -7.08
N LEU A 110 5.47 -7.35 -5.80
CA LEU A 110 4.22 -7.23 -5.05
C LEU A 110 4.19 -5.87 -4.36
N CYS A 111 3.30 -4.97 -4.82
CA CYS A 111 3.05 -3.66 -4.20
C CYS A 111 1.89 -3.79 -3.23
N VAL A 112 2.16 -3.64 -1.93
CA VAL A 112 1.19 -3.85 -0.86
C VAL A 112 0.85 -2.50 -0.25
N LEU A 113 -0.38 -2.03 -0.47
CA LEU A 113 -0.88 -0.73 0.01
C LEU A 113 -1.85 -0.88 1.20
N GLY A 114 -2.30 -2.11 1.47
CA GLY A 114 -3.20 -2.44 2.57
C GLY A 114 -2.66 -3.57 3.46
N PRO A 115 -3.52 -4.18 4.31
CA PRO A 115 -3.12 -5.31 5.14
C PRO A 115 -2.56 -6.47 4.30
N MET A 116 -1.52 -7.13 4.80
CA MET A 116 -0.75 -8.13 4.04
C MET A 116 -1.40 -9.51 3.97
N THR A 117 -2.68 -9.65 4.32
CA THR A 117 -3.38 -10.93 4.45
C THR A 117 -3.32 -11.77 3.17
N ASN A 118 -3.57 -11.17 1.99
CA ASN A 118 -3.49 -11.89 0.71
C ASN A 118 -2.08 -12.43 0.46
N ILE A 119 -1.07 -11.62 0.73
CA ILE A 119 0.34 -11.99 0.50
C ILE A 119 0.75 -13.11 1.44
N ALA A 120 0.46 -12.97 2.74
CA ALA A 120 0.77 -13.99 3.73
C ALA A 120 0.14 -15.34 3.38
N LEU A 121 -1.14 -15.35 2.99
CA LEU A 121 -1.83 -16.57 2.60
C LEU A 121 -1.26 -17.18 1.31
N ALA A 122 -0.83 -16.36 0.34
CA ALA A 122 -0.15 -16.86 -0.85
C ALA A 122 1.18 -17.57 -0.50
N LEU A 123 1.98 -16.95 0.37
CA LEU A 123 3.26 -17.52 0.84
C LEU A 123 3.07 -18.80 1.67
N ILE A 124 2.00 -18.87 2.48
CA ILE A 124 1.67 -20.07 3.28
C ILE A 124 1.15 -21.19 2.36
N LYS A 125 0.26 -20.86 1.42
CA LYS A 125 -0.40 -21.82 0.53
C LYS A 125 0.56 -22.43 -0.48
N ALA A 126 1.50 -21.64 -0.98
CA ALA A 126 2.46 -22.01 -2.02
C ALA A 126 3.88 -21.51 -1.66
N PRO A 127 4.56 -22.13 -0.67
CA PRO A 127 5.87 -21.68 -0.23
C PRO A 127 6.94 -21.71 -1.34
N GLU A 128 6.72 -22.47 -2.40
CA GLU A 128 7.57 -22.53 -3.59
C GLU A 128 7.65 -21.22 -4.36
N ILE A 129 6.69 -20.28 -4.20
CA ILE A 129 6.76 -18.97 -4.86
C ILE A 129 7.74 -18.02 -4.17
N VAL A 130 8.12 -18.26 -2.91
CA VAL A 130 8.99 -17.35 -2.12
C VAL A 130 10.27 -16.99 -2.87
N PRO A 131 11.09 -17.94 -3.38
CA PRO A 131 12.31 -17.63 -4.12
C PRO A 131 12.05 -17.05 -5.52
N LEU A 132 10.80 -17.05 -6.00
CA LEU A 132 10.40 -16.59 -7.32
C LEU A 132 9.87 -15.15 -7.31
N ILE A 133 9.59 -14.59 -6.14
CA ILE A 133 9.15 -13.19 -6.01
C ILE A 133 10.37 -12.28 -6.14
N LYS A 134 10.32 -11.30 -7.05
CA LYS A 134 11.40 -10.32 -7.25
C LYS A 134 11.63 -9.48 -6.00
N GLN A 135 10.56 -8.91 -5.47
CA GLN A 135 10.54 -8.13 -4.23
C GLN A 135 9.11 -7.87 -3.75
N ILE A 136 8.98 -7.51 -2.49
CA ILE A 136 7.75 -6.99 -1.89
C ILE A 136 8.01 -5.55 -1.45
N VAL A 137 7.15 -4.62 -1.86
CA VAL A 137 7.21 -3.21 -1.46
C VAL A 137 5.91 -2.87 -0.73
N VAL A 138 6.01 -2.41 0.50
CA VAL A 138 4.86 -2.28 1.41
C VAL A 138 4.72 -0.85 1.90
N MET A 139 3.50 -0.29 1.81
CA MET A 139 3.09 0.79 2.68
C MET A 139 2.62 0.19 4.01
N GLY A 140 3.33 0.45 5.08
CA GLY A 140 2.95 -0.02 6.41
C GLY A 140 4.07 -0.01 7.42
N GLY A 141 3.66 -0.10 8.68
CA GLY A 141 4.54 -0.09 9.83
C GLY A 141 4.92 1.30 10.34
N ALA A 142 5.40 1.32 11.58
CA ALA A 142 5.96 2.48 12.27
C ALA A 142 7.17 1.98 13.06
N VAL A 143 8.31 1.82 12.35
CA VAL A 143 9.43 1.02 12.85
C VAL A 143 10.24 1.80 13.88
N PHE A 144 10.46 3.10 13.64
CA PHE A 144 11.25 4.00 14.49
C PHE A 144 10.45 5.23 14.95
N CYS A 145 9.13 5.24 14.72
CA CYS A 145 8.24 6.33 15.07
C CYS A 145 6.95 5.81 15.74
N PRO A 146 6.10 6.66 16.32
CA PRO A 146 4.79 6.28 16.81
C PRO A 146 3.84 5.81 15.68
N GLY A 147 2.84 5.00 16.05
CA GLY A 147 1.76 4.61 15.16
C GLY A 147 0.72 5.71 14.93
N ASN A 148 -0.22 5.44 14.01
CA ASN A 148 -1.33 6.35 13.69
C ASN A 148 -2.71 5.80 14.09
N THR A 149 -2.88 4.47 14.13
CA THR A 149 -4.15 3.87 14.55
C THR A 149 -4.20 3.55 16.04
N THR A 150 -3.03 3.27 16.61
CA THR A 150 -2.77 3.29 18.07
C THR A 150 -1.44 4.00 18.27
N PRO A 151 -1.11 4.44 19.50
CA PRO A 151 0.22 5.01 19.75
C PRO A 151 1.39 4.09 19.39
N ALA A 152 1.14 2.77 19.30
CA ALA A 152 2.14 1.75 19.05
C ALA A 152 2.17 1.26 17.59
N ALA A 153 1.05 1.28 16.87
CA ALA A 153 0.93 0.58 15.60
C ALA A 153 0.38 1.46 14.46
N GLU A 154 0.94 1.25 13.26
CA GLU A 154 0.41 1.74 12.01
C GLU A 154 -0.80 0.88 11.58
N PHE A 155 -1.73 1.46 10.81
CA PHE A 155 -3.03 0.90 10.49
C PHE A 155 -2.95 -0.46 9.77
N ASN A 156 -2.19 -0.60 8.69
CA ASN A 156 -2.10 -1.83 7.91
C ASN A 156 -1.53 -2.98 8.72
N PHE A 157 -0.49 -2.70 9.52
CA PHE A 157 0.10 -3.66 10.45
C PHE A 157 -0.84 -4.01 11.60
N ALA A 158 -1.59 -3.04 12.12
CA ALA A 158 -2.56 -3.27 13.19
C ALA A 158 -3.80 -4.04 12.72
N CYS A 159 -4.16 -3.97 11.44
CA CYS A 159 -5.26 -4.74 10.86
C CYS A 159 -4.96 -6.24 10.82
N ASP A 160 -3.73 -6.62 10.45
CA ASP A 160 -3.31 -8.03 10.43
C ASP A 160 -1.83 -8.18 10.78
N PRO A 161 -1.46 -8.09 12.08
CA PRO A 161 -0.06 -8.24 12.51
C PRO A 161 0.52 -9.61 12.18
N HIS A 162 -0.31 -10.66 12.20
CA HIS A 162 0.13 -12.02 11.89
C HIS A 162 0.52 -12.16 10.41
N ALA A 163 -0.24 -11.54 9.51
CA ALA A 163 0.12 -11.48 8.10
C ALA A 163 1.42 -10.70 7.88
N ALA A 164 1.59 -9.57 8.59
CA ALA A 164 2.81 -8.77 8.53
C ALA A 164 4.03 -9.58 8.99
N GLU A 165 3.94 -10.31 10.11
CA GLU A 165 5.02 -11.16 10.61
C GLU A 165 5.37 -12.29 9.63
N VAL A 166 4.36 -12.95 9.04
CA VAL A 166 4.59 -13.98 8.00
C VAL A 166 5.38 -13.42 6.82
N VAL A 167 5.01 -12.24 6.32
CA VAL A 167 5.67 -11.61 5.17
C VAL A 167 7.09 -11.17 5.53
N LEU A 168 7.30 -10.59 6.72
CA LEU A 168 8.62 -10.19 7.21
C LEU A 168 9.57 -11.38 7.39
N ALA A 169 9.04 -12.54 7.80
CA ALA A 169 9.81 -13.75 8.02
C ALA A 169 10.07 -14.56 6.72
N ALA A 170 9.44 -14.22 5.61
CA ALA A 170 9.47 -15.03 4.39
C ALA A 170 10.83 -15.06 3.67
N GLY A 171 11.73 -14.12 3.93
CA GLY A 171 13.04 -14.05 3.28
C GLY A 171 13.02 -13.49 1.85
N VAL A 172 11.90 -12.93 1.40
CA VAL A 172 11.79 -12.19 0.14
C VAL A 172 12.42 -10.80 0.32
N PRO A 173 13.16 -10.24 -0.67
CA PRO A 173 13.61 -8.85 -0.62
C PRO A 173 12.42 -7.90 -0.32
N LEU A 174 12.51 -7.15 0.78
CA LEU A 174 11.38 -6.38 1.29
C LEU A 174 11.77 -4.92 1.58
N THR A 175 10.95 -3.98 1.10
CA THR A 175 11.09 -2.55 1.37
C THR A 175 9.82 -2.03 2.04
N LEU A 176 9.98 -1.35 3.18
CA LEU A 176 8.90 -0.75 3.95
C LEU A 176 8.89 0.76 3.79
N PHE A 177 7.77 1.29 3.33
CA PHE A 177 7.40 2.70 3.36
C PHE A 177 6.42 2.91 4.52
N GLY A 178 6.95 2.85 5.75
CA GLY A 178 6.17 3.07 6.96
C GLY A 178 5.97 4.56 7.28
N LEU A 179 5.32 4.83 8.43
CA LEU A 179 5.16 6.20 8.92
C LEU A 179 6.49 6.91 9.14
N ASP A 180 7.60 6.16 9.24
CA ASP A 180 8.97 6.67 9.29
C ASP A 180 9.31 7.63 8.13
N VAL A 181 8.69 7.44 6.99
CA VAL A 181 8.84 8.28 5.80
C VAL A 181 7.54 8.92 5.36
N THR A 182 6.42 8.20 5.36
CA THR A 182 5.18 8.70 4.75
C THR A 182 4.59 9.89 5.50
N SER A 183 4.82 10.00 6.80
CA SER A 183 4.49 11.19 7.60
C SER A 183 5.26 12.47 7.20
N LYS A 184 6.27 12.34 6.34
CA LYS A 184 7.07 13.46 5.79
C LYS A 184 6.63 13.87 4.38
N ALA A 185 5.83 13.04 3.72
CA ALA A 185 5.26 13.31 2.40
C ALA A 185 3.98 14.16 2.56
N LEU A 186 4.15 15.45 2.84
CA LEU A 186 3.07 16.32 3.28
C LEU A 186 2.12 16.72 2.14
N LEU A 187 0.83 16.60 2.39
CA LEU A 187 -0.25 17.07 1.55
C LEU A 187 -0.65 18.49 2.00
N THR A 188 -0.04 19.51 1.42
CA THR A 188 -0.31 20.91 1.79
C THR A 188 -1.45 21.51 0.98
N ALA A 189 -2.12 22.53 1.50
CA ALA A 189 -3.19 23.24 0.78
C ALA A 189 -2.75 23.77 -0.62
N PRO A 190 -1.53 24.35 -0.80
CA PRO A 190 -1.05 24.70 -2.13
C PRO A 190 -0.90 23.52 -3.10
N ARG A 191 -0.54 22.32 -2.60
CA ARG A 191 -0.44 21.11 -3.41
C ARG A 191 -1.80 20.61 -3.87
N ILE A 192 -2.79 20.61 -2.99
CA ILE A 192 -4.18 20.29 -3.35
C ILE A 192 -4.71 21.30 -4.38
N GLU A 193 -4.42 22.58 -4.20
CA GLU A 193 -4.85 23.62 -5.14
C GLU A 193 -4.18 23.47 -6.50
N ALA A 194 -2.89 23.11 -6.55
CA ALA A 194 -2.19 22.82 -7.81
C ALA A 194 -2.83 21.67 -8.59
N LEU A 195 -3.25 20.60 -7.89
CA LEU A 195 -4.01 19.50 -8.49
C LEU A 195 -5.36 19.98 -9.04
N ARG A 196 -6.07 20.81 -8.28
CA ARG A 196 -7.39 21.34 -8.66
C ARG A 196 -7.33 22.24 -9.91
N GLN A 197 -6.26 23.02 -10.05
CA GLN A 197 -6.05 23.94 -11.17
C GLN A 197 -5.51 23.26 -12.44
N SER A 198 -5.17 21.98 -12.39
CA SER A 198 -4.74 21.20 -13.55
C SER A 198 -5.91 20.98 -14.52
N ASP A 199 -5.63 20.97 -15.83
CA ASP A 199 -6.59 20.61 -16.88
C ASP A 199 -6.87 19.08 -16.92
N SER A 200 -6.06 18.27 -16.21
CA SER A 200 -6.22 16.82 -16.16
C SER A 200 -7.38 16.41 -15.25
N ALA A 201 -8.29 15.59 -15.79
CA ALA A 201 -9.37 14.98 -15.00
C ALA A 201 -8.84 14.14 -13.84
N SER A 202 -7.71 13.45 -14.00
CA SER A 202 -7.07 12.67 -12.95
C SER A 202 -6.53 13.55 -11.82
N CYS A 203 -5.90 14.68 -12.14
CA CYS A 203 -5.47 15.66 -11.14
C CYS A 203 -6.67 16.25 -10.37
N GLN A 204 -7.73 16.63 -11.09
CA GLN A 204 -8.94 17.19 -10.48
C GLN A 204 -9.63 16.17 -9.55
N LEU A 205 -9.74 14.92 -9.99
CA LEU A 205 -10.26 13.84 -9.14
C LEU A 205 -9.39 13.64 -7.89
N ALA A 206 -8.08 13.57 -8.06
CA ALA A 206 -7.15 13.46 -6.92
C ALA A 206 -7.30 14.65 -5.96
N ALA A 207 -7.48 15.87 -6.47
CA ALA A 207 -7.71 17.05 -5.62
C ALA A 207 -8.99 16.95 -4.80
N VAL A 208 -10.08 16.40 -5.35
CA VAL A 208 -11.35 16.20 -4.63
C VAL A 208 -11.16 15.15 -3.55
N MET A 209 -10.59 13.98 -3.89
CA MET A 209 -10.35 12.90 -2.94
C MET A 209 -9.44 13.33 -1.79
N LEU A 210 -8.33 14.00 -2.11
CA LEU A 210 -7.31 14.41 -1.16
C LEU A 210 -7.72 15.62 -0.30
N ALA A 211 -8.68 16.42 -0.71
CA ALA A 211 -9.15 17.56 0.08
C ALA A 211 -9.83 17.12 1.37
N ASP A 212 -10.75 16.16 1.30
CA ASP A 212 -11.42 15.59 2.47
C ASP A 212 -10.45 14.75 3.32
N TYR A 213 -9.67 13.90 2.65
CA TYR A 213 -8.68 13.05 3.29
C TYR A 213 -7.63 13.88 4.06
N GLY A 214 -7.04 14.88 3.42
CA GLY A 214 -5.97 15.71 3.99
C GLY A 214 -6.40 16.55 5.20
N ALA A 215 -7.71 16.73 5.43
CA ALA A 215 -8.21 17.36 6.64
C ALA A 215 -8.05 16.47 7.88
N ALA A 216 -8.06 15.15 7.70
CA ALA A 216 -7.92 14.17 8.77
C ALA A 216 -6.49 13.58 8.84
N ASP A 217 -5.85 13.37 7.68
CA ASP A 217 -4.48 12.86 7.54
C ASP A 217 -3.74 13.62 6.44
N PRO A 218 -2.89 14.61 6.77
CA PRO A 218 -2.24 15.48 5.80
C PRO A 218 -1.01 14.85 5.13
N CYS A 219 -1.00 13.53 4.93
CA CYS A 219 0.15 12.79 4.41
C CYS A 219 -0.22 11.94 3.19
N LEU A 220 0.72 11.79 2.25
CA LEU A 220 0.62 10.87 1.13
C LEU A 220 1.32 9.56 1.50
N HIS A 221 0.56 8.54 1.89
CA HIS A 221 1.15 7.26 2.30
C HIS A 221 1.44 6.35 1.10
N ASP A 222 0.43 5.84 0.45
CA ASP A 222 0.53 4.86 -0.63
C ASP A 222 1.24 5.35 -1.89
N PRO A 223 1.10 6.62 -2.31
CA PRO A 223 1.87 7.17 -3.41
C PRO A 223 3.38 7.05 -3.25
N CYS A 224 3.90 7.01 -2.01
CA CYS A 224 5.34 6.80 -1.74
C CYS A 224 5.85 5.46 -2.27
N VAL A 225 5.02 4.39 -2.24
CA VAL A 225 5.39 3.07 -2.75
C VAL A 225 5.62 3.11 -4.25
N ILE A 226 4.68 3.71 -4.99
CA ILE A 226 4.76 3.80 -6.45
C ILE A 226 5.90 4.72 -6.87
N ALA A 227 6.04 5.86 -6.20
CA ALA A 227 7.17 6.77 -6.44
C ALA A 227 8.51 6.11 -6.16
N GLY A 228 8.62 5.29 -5.12
CA GLY A 228 9.85 4.56 -4.79
C GLY A 228 10.23 3.48 -5.81
N LEU A 229 9.26 2.93 -6.54
CA LEU A 229 9.51 2.02 -7.67
C LEU A 229 9.99 2.77 -8.92
N LEU A 230 9.44 3.95 -9.17
CA LEU A 230 9.75 4.77 -10.35
C LEU A 230 11.05 5.56 -10.18
N ASP A 231 11.32 6.02 -8.98
CA ASP A 231 12.45 6.89 -8.66
C ASP A 231 12.98 6.60 -7.25
N PRO A 232 13.77 5.52 -7.10
CA PRO A 232 14.33 5.13 -5.79
C PRO A 232 15.20 6.22 -5.15
N ASP A 233 15.81 7.09 -5.94
CA ASP A 233 16.68 8.17 -5.46
C ASP A 233 15.92 9.31 -4.76
N CYS A 234 14.58 9.33 -4.91
CA CYS A 234 13.70 10.21 -4.14
C CYS A 234 13.70 9.87 -2.64
N PHE A 235 14.20 8.67 -2.26
CA PHE A 235 14.07 8.12 -0.92
C PHE A 235 15.40 7.67 -0.34
N THR A 236 15.53 7.81 0.99
CA THR A 236 16.63 7.25 1.76
C THR A 236 16.11 6.28 2.82
N GLY A 237 16.90 5.27 3.15
CA GLY A 237 16.47 4.25 4.11
C GLY A 237 17.63 3.50 4.74
N ILE A 238 17.30 2.69 5.71
CA ILE A 238 18.25 1.86 6.46
C ILE A 238 17.80 0.39 6.42
N THR A 239 18.77 -0.52 6.44
CA THR A 239 18.48 -1.95 6.54
C THR A 239 18.32 -2.34 8.01
N ALA A 240 17.26 -3.05 8.34
CA ALA A 240 16.94 -3.45 9.72
C ALA A 240 16.37 -4.87 9.76
N LEU A 241 16.48 -5.51 10.90
CA LEU A 241 15.62 -6.63 11.24
C LEU A 241 14.34 -6.06 11.83
N VAL A 242 13.20 -6.27 11.18
CA VAL A 242 11.89 -5.81 11.62
C VAL A 242 11.08 -6.99 12.10
N SER A 243 10.42 -6.85 13.24
CA SER A 243 9.45 -7.81 13.80
C SER A 243 8.18 -7.10 14.22
N VAL A 244 7.07 -7.83 14.29
CA VAL A 244 5.75 -7.30 14.69
C VAL A 244 5.30 -7.95 15.99
N ASP A 245 4.77 -7.16 16.91
CA ASP A 245 4.15 -7.70 18.13
C ASP A 245 2.74 -8.22 17.80
N CYS A 246 2.62 -9.55 17.74
CA CYS A 246 1.37 -10.27 17.54
C CYS A 246 0.65 -10.61 18.86
N THR A 247 1.21 -10.24 20.01
CA THR A 247 0.62 -10.53 21.31
C THR A 247 -0.54 -9.59 21.58
N PRO A 248 -1.74 -10.11 21.93
CA PRO A 248 -2.86 -9.26 22.30
C PRO A 248 -2.50 -8.30 23.45
N GLY A 249 -2.67 -6.99 23.24
CA GLY A 249 -2.32 -5.98 24.23
C GLY A 249 -2.11 -4.60 23.62
N ILE A 250 -1.52 -3.71 24.40
CA ILE A 250 -1.30 -2.31 24.02
C ILE A 250 -0.34 -2.15 22.83
N ASN A 251 0.54 -3.12 22.61
CA ASN A 251 1.52 -3.10 21.53
C ASN A 251 1.10 -3.94 20.30
N TYR A 252 -0.11 -4.51 20.29
CA TYR A 252 -0.57 -5.34 19.18
C TYR A 252 -0.46 -4.61 17.83
N GLY A 253 0.30 -5.20 16.90
CA GLY A 253 0.61 -4.63 15.60
C GLY A 253 1.80 -3.67 15.57
N ARG A 254 2.50 -3.46 16.69
CA ARG A 254 3.69 -2.63 16.73
C ARG A 254 4.82 -3.28 15.93
N SER A 255 5.39 -2.54 14.97
CA SER A 255 6.62 -2.91 14.30
C SER A 255 7.84 -2.36 15.08
N VAL A 256 8.89 -3.17 15.18
CA VAL A 256 10.12 -2.82 15.90
C VAL A 256 11.31 -3.15 15.03
N GLY A 257 12.22 -2.16 14.83
CA GLY A 257 13.43 -2.33 14.04
C GLY A 257 14.68 -2.51 14.92
N PHE A 258 15.50 -3.48 14.56
CA PHE A 258 16.78 -3.77 15.19
C PHE A 258 17.88 -3.45 14.18
N VAL A 259 18.74 -2.48 14.51
CA VAL A 259 19.82 -2.02 13.61
C VAL A 259 21.23 -2.20 14.20
N SER A 260 21.36 -2.29 15.52
CA SER A 260 22.68 -2.49 16.15
C SER A 260 23.04 -3.97 16.24
N GLU A 261 24.30 -4.32 16.07
CA GLU A 261 24.83 -5.69 16.20
C GLU A 261 24.40 -6.35 17.51
N ARG A 262 24.41 -5.59 18.61
CA ARG A 262 23.97 -6.06 19.93
C ARG A 262 22.52 -6.54 19.91
N HIS A 263 21.62 -5.81 19.23
CA HIS A 263 20.20 -6.13 19.18
C HIS A 263 19.88 -7.18 18.10
N LEU A 264 20.66 -7.21 17.03
CA LEU A 264 20.54 -8.26 16.02
C LEU A 264 20.89 -9.65 16.60
N ALA A 265 21.86 -9.72 17.50
CA ALA A 265 22.26 -10.97 18.17
C ALA A 265 22.55 -12.11 17.18
N GLY A 266 23.23 -11.79 16.08
CA GLY A 266 23.58 -12.73 15.00
C GLY A 266 22.48 -12.98 13.95
N ARG A 267 21.28 -12.42 14.13
CA ARG A 267 20.22 -12.48 13.12
C ARG A 267 20.49 -11.53 11.96
N GLN A 268 20.02 -11.87 10.78
CA GLN A 268 20.16 -11.02 9.59
C GLN A 268 19.00 -10.02 9.49
N PRO A 269 19.25 -8.81 8.97
CA PRO A 269 18.20 -7.89 8.56
C PRO A 269 17.26 -8.54 7.53
N ASN A 270 15.98 -8.20 7.58
CA ASN A 270 14.94 -8.74 6.69
C ASN A 270 14.24 -7.65 5.85
N ALA A 271 14.49 -6.37 6.12
CA ALA A 271 13.82 -5.29 5.41
C ALA A 271 14.73 -4.06 5.22
N LYS A 272 14.51 -3.34 4.13
CA LYS A 272 14.93 -1.94 3.96
C LYS A 272 13.79 -1.05 4.45
N VAL A 273 14.01 -0.28 5.51
CA VAL A 273 13.05 0.68 6.05
C VAL A 273 13.37 2.05 5.49
N ILE A 274 12.44 2.62 4.75
CA ILE A 274 12.58 3.97 4.18
C ILE A 274 12.30 4.99 5.30
N THR A 275 13.21 5.98 5.43
CA THR A 275 13.17 6.94 6.53
C THR A 275 13.27 8.39 6.09
N GLY A 276 13.56 8.65 4.82
CA GLY A 276 13.64 9.99 4.26
C GLY A 276 13.06 10.06 2.86
N VAL A 277 12.53 11.23 2.50
CA VAL A 277 11.93 11.53 1.19
C VAL A 277 12.24 12.97 0.77
N ASP A 278 12.52 13.16 -0.52
CA ASP A 278 12.38 14.47 -1.18
C ASP A 278 10.89 14.65 -1.55
N ASP A 279 10.13 15.27 -0.66
CA ASP A 279 8.68 15.42 -0.80
C ASP A 279 8.28 16.37 -1.93
N GLN A 280 9.16 17.29 -2.34
CA GLN A 280 8.94 18.14 -3.50
C GLN A 280 9.08 17.34 -4.80
N ARG A 281 10.08 16.46 -4.88
CA ARG A 281 10.30 15.57 -6.03
C ARG A 281 9.17 14.56 -6.14
N LEU A 282 8.73 13.99 -5.02
CA LEU A 282 7.55 13.12 -4.95
C LEU A 282 6.30 13.80 -5.52
N PHE A 283 6.00 15.03 -5.07
CA PHE A 283 4.81 15.73 -5.52
C PHE A 283 4.89 16.13 -7.00
N ARG A 284 6.06 16.54 -7.52
CA ARG A 284 6.25 16.78 -8.95
C ARG A 284 5.96 15.52 -9.77
N MET A 285 6.48 14.36 -9.35
CA MET A 285 6.22 13.07 -10.01
C MET A 285 4.73 12.74 -10.03
N LEU A 286 4.03 12.91 -8.89
CA LEU A 286 2.58 12.73 -8.80
C LEU A 286 1.85 13.61 -9.81
N MET A 287 2.15 14.91 -9.84
CA MET A 287 1.55 15.86 -10.80
C MET A 287 1.82 15.45 -12.25
N GLU A 288 3.06 15.10 -12.59
CA GLU A 288 3.44 14.70 -13.95
C GLU A 288 2.72 13.43 -14.40
N LEU A 289 2.59 12.42 -13.53
CA LEU A 289 1.89 11.19 -13.84
C LEU A 289 0.39 11.41 -14.02
N LEU A 290 -0.25 12.13 -13.09
CA LEU A 290 -1.69 12.39 -13.16
C LEU A 290 -2.07 13.40 -14.27
N SER A 291 -1.12 14.08 -14.89
CA SER A 291 -1.35 15.00 -16.00
C SER A 291 -1.29 14.32 -17.38
N ARG A 292 -0.94 13.05 -17.45
CA ARG A 292 -0.91 12.24 -18.67
C ARG A 292 -2.29 11.73 -19.04
#